data_d873a057eb377f8f23000428220a9276
#
_entry.id   d873a057eb377f8f23000428220a9276
#
_cell.length_a   1.000
_cell.length_b   1.000
_cell.length_c   1.000
_cell.angle_alpha   90.00
_cell.angle_beta   90.00
_cell.angle_gamma   90.00
#
_symmetry.space_group_name_H-M   'P 1'
#
loop_
_entity.id
_entity.type
_entity.pdbx_description
1 polymer ?
#
loop_
_entity_poly.entity_id
_entity_poly.type
_entity_poly.pdbx_seq_one_letter_code
_entity_poly.pdbx_strand_id
1 'polypeptide(L)'
;VESALSSCDGFPYGARHEIAEGVEVCFRDAGHILGSSIVEIFVTEAGTEKKLVFSGDLGNSYAALLRDPEVVTEADILLLESTYGDRNHRPMDETLEEFENIIMEASENGGNILIPSFAVGRTQEIIFRLGELYQKGKLRHQAVYLDSPMAIAVTEVYHRYQNIYNSEDAAVIQQGRSGSLHTFLPVLHYSTSTEESMALNKIEAGAIIIAGSGMCTGGRIRHHFKHNLWRRNAHVVIVGYQANGTPGRALVDGARTFNIGGEKIAVNASIHTLGGFSAHASQSQLIDWASNFKDPHPELYLIHGEEEAKLTLQKNFDERGWHAKIPGSGESIQF
;
A
#
# COMPACT_ATOMS: atom_id res chain seq x y z
N VAL A 1 21.24 -4.94 -13.27
CA VAL A 1 19.94 -5.49 -12.84
C VAL A 1 19.89 -6.98 -13.13
N GLU A 2 20.12 -7.43 -14.38
CA GLU A 2 20.08 -8.86 -14.75
C GLU A 2 21.05 -9.72 -13.94
N SER A 3 22.28 -9.24 -13.71
CA SER A 3 23.28 -9.91 -12.88
C SER A 3 22.86 -10.06 -11.41
N ALA A 4 22.10 -9.12 -10.86
CA ALA A 4 21.57 -9.24 -9.50
C ALA A 4 20.41 -10.22 -9.44
N LEU A 5 19.53 -10.23 -10.44
CA LEU A 5 18.39 -11.15 -10.51
C LEU A 5 18.83 -12.61 -10.65
N SER A 6 19.97 -12.86 -11.35
CA SER A 6 20.51 -14.22 -11.48
C SER A 6 21.08 -14.79 -10.16
N SER A 7 21.20 -13.96 -9.11
CA SER A 7 21.65 -14.35 -7.78
C SER A 7 20.48 -14.41 -6.77
N CYS A 8 19.24 -14.31 -7.24
CA CYS A 8 18.06 -14.37 -6.39
C CYS A 8 17.36 -15.71 -6.58
N ASP A 9 17.14 -16.41 -5.48
CA ASP A 9 16.29 -17.60 -5.44
C ASP A 9 14.92 -17.23 -4.87
N GLY A 10 13.86 -17.77 -5.49
CA GLY A 10 12.49 -17.57 -5.02
C GLY A 10 12.01 -18.75 -4.20
N PHE A 11 11.44 -18.50 -3.02
CA PHE A 11 10.87 -19.53 -2.16
C PHE A 11 9.34 -19.37 -2.07
N PRO A 12 8.59 -20.48 -2.08
CA PRO A 12 7.15 -20.43 -1.83
C PRO A 12 6.86 -20.15 -0.35
N TYR A 13 5.68 -19.61 -0.08
CA TYR A 13 5.20 -19.47 1.31
C TYR A 13 5.03 -20.82 1.99
N GLY A 14 5.19 -20.84 3.30
CA GLY A 14 4.84 -21.96 4.19
C GLY A 14 5.85 -23.09 4.26
N ALA A 15 6.97 -23.05 3.53
CA ALA A 15 8.03 -24.06 3.60
C ALA A 15 9.30 -23.52 4.29
N ARG A 16 9.93 -24.36 5.12
CA ARG A 16 11.25 -24.05 5.67
C ARG A 16 12.35 -24.33 4.64
N HIS A 17 13.30 -23.43 4.54
CA HIS A 17 14.46 -23.52 3.66
C HIS A 17 15.72 -23.24 4.45
N GLU A 18 16.69 -24.14 4.41
CA GLU A 18 18.01 -23.92 4.99
C GLU A 18 18.78 -22.91 4.12
N ILE A 19 19.25 -21.82 4.73
CA ILE A 19 20.00 -20.74 4.08
C ILE A 19 21.48 -20.71 4.53
N ALA A 20 21.77 -21.30 5.68
CA ALA A 20 23.11 -21.52 6.22
C ALA A 20 23.05 -22.71 7.21
N GLU A 21 24.21 -23.28 7.56
CA GLU A 21 24.26 -24.37 8.57
C GLU A 21 23.59 -23.92 9.87
N GLY A 22 22.53 -24.66 10.26
CA GLY A 22 21.74 -24.38 11.45
C GLY A 22 20.83 -23.15 11.35
N VAL A 23 20.64 -22.57 10.17
CA VAL A 23 19.72 -21.43 9.95
C VAL A 23 18.72 -21.76 8.85
N GLU A 24 17.45 -21.82 9.22
CA GLU A 24 16.34 -22.00 8.29
C GLU A 24 15.45 -20.76 8.27
N VAL A 25 14.78 -20.52 7.14
CA VAL A 25 13.77 -19.46 6.99
C VAL A 25 12.47 -20.03 6.45
N CYS A 26 11.36 -19.43 6.86
CA CYS A 26 10.05 -19.67 6.29
C CYS A 26 9.36 -18.32 6.02
N PHE A 27 8.79 -18.17 4.83
CA PHE A 27 8.05 -16.98 4.45
C PHE A 27 6.55 -17.25 4.58
N ARG A 28 5.81 -16.28 5.15
CA ARG A 28 4.34 -16.30 5.20
C ARG A 28 3.79 -15.05 4.58
N ASP A 29 2.57 -15.12 4.07
CA ASP A 29 1.93 -13.96 3.45
C ASP A 29 1.69 -12.87 4.51
N ALA A 30 2.26 -11.68 4.27
CA ALA A 30 2.05 -10.51 5.13
C ALA A 30 0.82 -9.68 4.73
N GLY A 31 0.17 -9.99 3.61
CA GLY A 31 -1.06 -9.32 3.15
C GLY A 31 -0.92 -7.85 2.76
N HIS A 32 0.29 -7.29 2.75
CA HIS A 32 0.53 -5.86 2.52
C HIS A 32 0.55 -5.49 1.03
N ILE A 33 1.40 -6.14 0.26
CA ILE A 33 1.48 -6.07 -1.21
C ILE A 33 1.76 -7.48 -1.74
N LEU A 34 1.57 -7.69 -3.04
CA LEU A 34 1.82 -8.98 -3.67
C LEU A 34 3.28 -9.43 -3.44
N GLY A 35 3.47 -10.56 -2.75
CA GLY A 35 4.79 -11.09 -2.41
C GLY A 35 5.42 -10.55 -1.12
N SER A 36 4.71 -9.69 -0.36
CA SER A 36 5.15 -9.27 0.97
C SER A 36 5.18 -10.47 1.93
N SER A 37 6.15 -10.48 2.85
CA SER A 37 6.35 -11.65 3.69
C SER A 37 6.59 -11.28 5.15
N ILE A 38 5.95 -12.04 6.04
CA ILE A 38 6.41 -12.29 7.40
C ILE A 38 7.55 -13.30 7.27
N VAL A 39 8.67 -13.05 7.91
CA VAL A 39 9.85 -13.93 7.86
C VAL A 39 10.05 -14.61 9.21
N GLU A 40 9.91 -15.91 9.25
CA GLU A 40 10.26 -16.74 10.40
C GLU A 40 11.71 -17.24 10.19
N ILE A 41 12.59 -16.98 11.14
CA ILE A 41 13.99 -17.40 11.13
C ILE A 41 14.19 -18.37 12.28
N PHE A 42 14.65 -19.58 11.98
CA PHE A 42 14.95 -20.63 12.96
C PHE A 42 16.46 -20.79 13.03
N VAL A 43 17.02 -20.60 14.23
CA VAL A 43 18.45 -20.73 14.48
C VAL A 43 18.68 -21.87 15.47
N THR A 44 19.43 -22.88 15.05
CA THR A 44 19.80 -24.01 15.91
C THR A 44 21.27 -23.89 16.34
N GLU A 45 21.50 -23.69 17.62
CA GLU A 45 22.84 -23.64 18.22
C GLU A 45 22.91 -24.61 19.41
N ALA A 46 23.93 -25.46 19.43
CA ALA A 46 24.16 -26.47 20.47
C ALA A 46 22.93 -27.36 20.76
N GLY A 47 22.13 -27.67 19.74
CA GLY A 47 20.93 -28.49 19.84
C GLY A 47 19.68 -27.80 20.38
N THR A 48 19.72 -26.49 20.55
CA THR A 48 18.58 -25.67 20.93
C THR A 48 18.15 -24.82 19.73
N GLU A 49 16.88 -24.89 19.32
CA GLU A 49 16.30 -24.04 18.28
C GLU A 49 15.70 -22.79 18.93
N LYS A 50 16.00 -21.64 18.35
CA LYS A 50 15.40 -20.34 18.65
C LYS A 50 14.69 -19.82 17.42
N LYS A 51 13.54 -19.18 17.61
CA LYS A 51 12.70 -18.64 16.54
C LYS A 51 12.56 -17.14 16.63
N LEU A 52 13.04 -16.45 15.59
CA LEU A 52 12.74 -15.01 15.37
C LEU A 52 11.61 -14.89 14.36
N VAL A 53 10.73 -13.92 14.61
CA VAL A 53 9.71 -13.50 13.66
C VAL A 53 9.92 -12.04 13.33
N PHE A 54 10.08 -11.75 12.05
CA PHE A 54 10.08 -10.41 11.50
C PHE A 54 8.77 -10.22 10.75
N SER A 55 7.92 -9.29 11.22
CA SER A 55 6.58 -9.10 10.64
C SER A 55 6.63 -8.69 9.17
N GLY A 56 7.72 -8.07 8.71
CA GLY A 56 7.65 -7.24 7.51
C GLY A 56 6.60 -6.15 7.69
N ASP A 57 6.13 -5.59 6.60
CA ASP A 57 4.98 -4.68 6.61
C ASP A 57 3.70 -5.53 6.60
N LEU A 58 2.88 -5.43 7.65
CA LEU A 58 1.63 -6.17 7.75
C LEU A 58 0.50 -5.47 6.98
N GLY A 59 -0.31 -6.25 6.32
CA GLY A 59 -1.42 -5.76 5.52
C GLY A 59 -2.61 -5.28 6.34
N ASN A 60 -3.36 -4.34 5.75
CA ASN A 60 -4.66 -3.93 6.27
C ASN A 60 -5.72 -4.98 5.90
N SER A 61 -6.39 -5.56 6.87
CA SER A 61 -7.39 -6.63 6.69
C SER A 61 -8.60 -6.25 5.82
N TYR A 62 -8.72 -4.98 5.45
CA TYR A 62 -9.79 -4.50 4.56
C TYR A 62 -9.29 -4.11 3.17
N ALA A 63 -8.00 -4.34 2.87
CA ALA A 63 -7.43 -4.08 1.56
C ALA A 63 -8.04 -5.04 0.52
N ALA A 64 -8.34 -4.52 -0.67
CA ALA A 64 -8.83 -5.36 -1.74
C ALA A 64 -7.72 -6.23 -2.35
N LEU A 65 -8.14 -7.33 -2.97
CA LEU A 65 -7.35 -8.30 -3.73
C LEU A 65 -6.51 -9.25 -2.89
N LEU A 66 -5.88 -8.79 -1.82
CA LEU A 66 -4.96 -9.60 -1.03
C LEU A 66 -5.66 -10.28 0.15
N ARG A 67 -5.04 -11.32 0.67
CA ARG A 67 -5.47 -11.99 1.88
C ARG A 67 -5.00 -11.22 3.10
N ASP A 68 -5.64 -11.48 4.23
CA ASP A 68 -5.15 -11.00 5.53
C ASP A 68 -3.77 -11.58 5.84
N PRO A 69 -2.94 -10.90 6.66
CA PRO A 69 -1.68 -11.44 7.15
C PRO A 69 -1.85 -12.83 7.78
N GLU A 70 -1.00 -13.78 7.40
CA GLU A 70 -1.00 -15.09 8.06
C GLU A 70 -0.69 -14.97 9.54
N VAL A 71 -1.36 -15.79 10.35
CA VAL A 71 -1.17 -15.81 11.80
C VAL A 71 0.07 -16.61 12.16
N VAL A 72 0.92 -16.04 13.01
CA VAL A 72 2.04 -16.71 13.67
C VAL A 72 1.76 -16.78 15.17
N THR A 73 1.97 -17.92 15.78
CA THR A 73 1.53 -18.18 17.16
C THR A 73 2.66 -18.39 18.16
N GLU A 74 3.90 -18.51 17.71
CA GLU A 74 5.05 -18.82 18.56
C GLU A 74 6.31 -18.14 18.01
N ALA A 75 7.08 -17.52 18.89
CA ALA A 75 8.42 -16.99 18.65
C ALA A 75 9.15 -16.77 19.98
N ASP A 76 10.49 -16.73 19.96
CA ASP A 76 11.30 -16.24 21.06
C ASP A 76 11.43 -14.69 20.97
N ILE A 77 11.58 -14.18 19.74
CA ILE A 77 11.69 -12.74 19.46
C ILE A 77 10.70 -12.38 18.33
N LEU A 78 10.02 -11.24 18.53
CA LEU A 78 9.16 -10.62 17.54
C LEU A 78 9.67 -9.21 17.21
N LEU A 79 10.00 -8.97 15.94
CA LEU A 79 10.23 -7.65 15.40
C LEU A 79 8.96 -7.23 14.64
N LEU A 80 8.23 -6.25 15.18
CA LEU A 80 6.93 -5.81 14.68
C LEU A 80 7.03 -4.41 14.07
N GLU A 81 6.46 -4.23 12.87
CA GLU A 81 6.29 -2.92 12.27
C GLU A 81 5.42 -1.99 13.15
N SER A 82 5.52 -0.69 12.95
CA SER A 82 4.77 0.31 13.72
C SER A 82 4.39 1.55 12.92
N THR A 83 4.17 1.39 11.61
CA THR A 83 3.85 2.52 10.71
C THR A 83 2.62 3.30 11.17
N TYR A 84 1.56 2.61 11.56
CA TYR A 84 0.34 3.20 12.15
C TYR A 84 0.17 2.83 13.62
N GLY A 85 1.27 2.75 14.36
CA GLY A 85 1.26 2.43 15.79
C GLY A 85 0.51 3.45 16.66
N ASP A 86 0.24 4.64 16.15
CA ASP A 86 -0.41 5.75 16.85
C ASP A 86 -1.91 5.89 16.57
N ARG A 87 -2.48 5.18 15.56
CA ARG A 87 -3.87 5.39 15.15
C ARG A 87 -4.48 4.23 14.39
N ASN A 88 -5.80 4.22 14.35
CA ASN A 88 -6.59 3.34 13.49
C ASN A 88 -6.94 4.02 12.16
N HIS A 89 -7.18 3.21 11.13
CA HIS A 89 -7.74 3.69 9.88
C HIS A 89 -9.22 4.07 10.05
N ARG A 90 -9.70 4.93 9.17
CA ARG A 90 -11.14 5.13 9.02
C ARG A 90 -11.79 3.82 8.55
N PRO A 91 -13.04 3.55 8.95
CA PRO A 91 -13.79 2.41 8.44
C PRO A 91 -13.78 2.37 6.90
N MET A 92 -13.67 1.16 6.34
CA MET A 92 -13.54 1.00 4.88
C MET A 92 -14.83 1.41 4.15
N ASP A 93 -15.99 1.12 4.72
CA ASP A 93 -17.30 1.51 4.19
C ASP A 93 -17.43 3.03 4.05
N GLU A 94 -17.05 3.79 5.09
CA GLU A 94 -17.02 5.26 5.04
C GLU A 94 -16.00 5.77 3.99
N THR A 95 -14.87 5.11 3.88
CA THR A 95 -13.82 5.45 2.90
C THR A 95 -14.30 5.22 1.47
N LEU A 96 -15.00 4.11 1.23
CA LEU A 96 -15.57 3.79 -0.08
C LEU A 96 -16.72 4.74 -0.46
N GLU A 97 -17.57 5.11 0.51
CA GLU A 97 -18.62 6.11 0.30
C GLU A 97 -18.02 7.48 -0.04
N GLU A 98 -17.00 7.92 0.68
CA GLU A 98 -16.30 9.17 0.38
C GLU A 98 -15.62 9.12 -1.00
N PHE A 99 -14.97 8.01 -1.34
CA PHE A 99 -14.37 7.82 -2.67
C PHE A 99 -15.41 7.92 -3.79
N GLU A 100 -16.55 7.25 -3.63
CA GLU A 100 -17.67 7.34 -4.56
C GLU A 100 -18.17 8.78 -4.72
N ASN A 101 -18.38 9.48 -3.60
CA ASN A 101 -18.85 10.88 -3.61
C ASN A 101 -17.87 11.81 -4.34
N ILE A 102 -16.56 11.66 -4.13
CA ILE A 102 -15.53 12.41 -4.85
C ILE A 102 -15.60 12.16 -6.36
N ILE A 103 -15.72 10.87 -6.77
CA ILE A 103 -15.84 10.48 -8.17
C ILE A 103 -17.09 11.11 -8.81
N MET A 104 -18.22 11.09 -8.11
CA MET A 104 -19.47 11.67 -8.60
C MET A 104 -19.38 13.20 -8.71
N GLU A 105 -18.90 13.88 -7.66
CA GLU A 105 -18.72 15.33 -7.65
C GLU A 105 -17.81 15.81 -8.79
N ALA A 106 -16.65 15.15 -8.98
CA ALA A 106 -15.72 15.49 -10.06
C ALA A 106 -16.36 15.30 -11.43
N SER A 107 -17.19 14.27 -11.60
CA SER A 107 -17.92 14.03 -12.85
C SER A 107 -18.96 15.12 -13.15
N GLU A 108 -19.68 15.60 -12.13
CA GLU A 108 -20.70 16.64 -12.27
C GLU A 108 -20.06 18.00 -12.56
N ASN A 109 -18.94 18.31 -11.93
CA ASN A 109 -18.19 19.55 -12.11
C ASN A 109 -17.30 19.54 -13.36
N GLY A 110 -17.23 18.44 -14.11
CA GLY A 110 -16.41 18.27 -15.29
C GLY A 110 -14.91 18.32 -14.96
N GLY A 111 -14.49 17.87 -13.79
CA GLY A 111 -13.11 17.87 -13.34
C GLY A 111 -12.32 16.62 -13.75
N ASN A 112 -10.99 16.75 -13.75
CA ASN A 112 -10.07 15.62 -13.77
C ASN A 112 -9.77 15.21 -12.33
N ILE A 113 -9.58 13.90 -12.12
CA ILE A 113 -9.11 13.33 -10.86
C ILE A 113 -7.67 12.86 -11.04
N LEU A 114 -6.79 13.28 -10.15
CA LEU A 114 -5.40 12.86 -10.09
C LEU A 114 -5.19 12.01 -8.85
N ILE A 115 -4.70 10.79 -9.03
CA ILE A 115 -4.47 9.84 -7.94
C ILE A 115 -2.98 9.51 -7.88
N PRO A 116 -2.21 10.17 -7.01
CA PRO A 116 -0.85 9.76 -6.70
C PRO A 116 -0.85 8.35 -6.11
N SER A 117 -0.16 7.41 -6.74
CA SER A 117 -0.21 6.03 -6.29
C SER A 117 1.15 5.34 -6.38
N PHE A 118 1.41 4.41 -5.45
CA PHE A 118 2.52 3.48 -5.55
C PHE A 118 2.25 2.45 -6.65
N ALA A 119 3.30 2.04 -7.34
CA ALA A 119 3.18 1.12 -8.48
C ALA A 119 2.71 -0.28 -8.06
N VAL A 120 3.04 -0.70 -6.84
CA VAL A 120 2.71 -2.02 -6.28
C VAL A 120 1.61 -1.87 -5.22
N GLY A 121 0.60 -2.70 -5.27
CA GLY A 121 -0.49 -2.80 -4.30
C GLY A 121 -1.56 -1.72 -4.50
N ARG A 122 -1.26 -0.48 -4.14
CA ARG A 122 -2.24 0.61 -4.12
C ARG A 122 -2.87 0.90 -5.48
N THR A 123 -2.08 0.91 -6.54
CA THR A 123 -2.60 1.12 -7.91
C THR A 123 -3.62 0.06 -8.28
N GLN A 124 -3.33 -1.21 -7.99
CA GLN A 124 -4.21 -2.32 -8.35
C GLN A 124 -5.52 -2.29 -7.55
N GLU A 125 -5.44 -1.93 -6.27
CA GLU A 125 -6.63 -1.75 -5.43
C GLU A 125 -7.52 -0.62 -5.96
N ILE A 126 -6.95 0.55 -6.29
CA ILE A 126 -7.73 1.66 -6.84
C ILE A 126 -8.38 1.28 -8.18
N ILE A 127 -7.68 0.56 -9.05
CA ILE A 127 -8.27 0.06 -10.30
C ILE A 127 -9.44 -0.88 -9.99
N PHE A 128 -9.31 -1.77 -9.01
CA PHE A 128 -10.38 -2.67 -8.59
C PHE A 128 -11.59 -1.88 -8.06
N ARG A 129 -11.39 -0.92 -7.16
CA ARG A 129 -12.48 -0.08 -6.62
C ARG A 129 -13.16 0.77 -7.70
N LEU A 130 -12.42 1.30 -8.65
CA LEU A 130 -13.01 1.98 -9.81
C LEU A 130 -13.81 1.01 -10.70
N GLY A 131 -13.35 -0.24 -10.82
CA GLY A 131 -14.08 -1.31 -11.50
C GLY A 131 -15.42 -1.61 -10.81
N GLU A 132 -15.45 -1.70 -9.49
CA GLU A 132 -16.70 -1.86 -8.73
C GLU A 132 -17.69 -0.72 -8.99
N LEU A 133 -17.20 0.54 -9.00
CA LEU A 133 -18.03 1.71 -9.32
C LEU A 133 -18.53 1.69 -10.76
N TYR A 134 -17.70 1.22 -11.69
CA TYR A 134 -18.09 1.02 -13.08
C TYR A 134 -19.22 0.00 -13.22
N GLN A 135 -19.08 -1.16 -12.58
CA GLN A 135 -20.11 -2.22 -12.61
C GLN A 135 -21.45 -1.75 -11.97
N LYS A 136 -21.37 -0.88 -10.95
CA LYS A 136 -22.55 -0.26 -10.33
C LYS A 136 -23.14 0.91 -11.16
N GLY A 137 -22.55 1.27 -12.31
CA GLY A 137 -22.96 2.40 -13.14
C GLY A 137 -22.72 3.78 -12.50
N LYS A 138 -21.84 3.86 -11.50
CA LYS A 138 -21.51 5.06 -10.75
C LYS A 138 -20.26 5.79 -11.26
N LEU A 139 -19.44 5.14 -12.08
CA LEU A 139 -18.28 5.75 -12.73
C LEU A 139 -18.70 6.39 -14.05
N ARG A 140 -18.84 7.72 -14.05
CA ARG A 140 -19.27 8.51 -15.22
C ARG A 140 -18.12 9.14 -16.00
N HIS A 141 -16.88 9.01 -15.53
CA HIS A 141 -15.68 9.47 -16.23
C HIS A 141 -15.49 8.70 -17.54
N GLN A 142 -15.05 9.41 -18.58
CA GLN A 142 -14.89 8.86 -19.92
C GLN A 142 -13.73 7.88 -20.02
N ALA A 143 -12.67 8.11 -19.22
CA ALA A 143 -11.49 7.28 -19.24
C ALA A 143 -10.76 7.29 -17.87
N VAL A 144 -10.16 6.16 -17.53
CA VAL A 144 -9.20 6.00 -16.45
C VAL A 144 -7.84 5.70 -17.09
N TYR A 145 -6.83 6.48 -16.75
CA TYR A 145 -5.49 6.31 -17.29
C TYR A 145 -4.54 5.83 -16.19
N LEU A 146 -3.88 4.69 -16.44
CA LEU A 146 -2.73 4.27 -15.66
C LEU A 146 -1.46 4.77 -16.35
N ASP A 147 -0.91 5.88 -15.85
CA ASP A 147 0.26 6.53 -16.42
C ASP A 147 1.53 6.24 -15.60
N SER A 148 1.91 4.97 -15.59
CA SER A 148 3.11 4.47 -14.92
C SER A 148 3.55 3.14 -15.54
N PRO A 149 4.64 3.10 -16.34
CA PRO A 149 5.14 1.85 -16.92
C PRO A 149 5.41 0.75 -15.89
N MET A 150 5.93 1.13 -14.71
CA MET A 150 6.15 0.18 -13.63
C MET A 150 4.82 -0.38 -13.10
N ALA A 151 3.82 0.48 -12.85
CA ALA A 151 2.54 0.04 -12.33
C ALA A 151 1.78 -0.84 -13.35
N ILE A 152 1.91 -0.56 -14.65
CA ILE A 152 1.38 -1.40 -15.73
C ILE A 152 2.01 -2.80 -15.66
N ALA A 153 3.35 -2.88 -15.60
CA ALA A 153 4.06 -4.16 -15.50
C ALA A 153 3.67 -4.94 -14.22
N VAL A 154 3.53 -4.24 -13.08
CA VAL A 154 3.07 -4.84 -11.83
C VAL A 154 1.63 -5.34 -11.94
N THR A 155 0.73 -4.62 -12.62
CA THR A 155 -0.66 -5.06 -12.83
C THR A 155 -0.72 -6.38 -13.62
N GLU A 156 0.20 -6.58 -14.58
CA GLU A 156 0.34 -7.87 -15.27
C GLU A 156 0.86 -8.98 -14.34
N VAL A 157 1.74 -8.66 -13.40
CA VAL A 157 2.17 -9.62 -12.35
C VAL A 157 0.98 -10.00 -11.47
N TYR A 158 0.19 -9.03 -10.99
CA TYR A 158 -1.03 -9.28 -10.24
C TYR A 158 -1.99 -10.20 -11.01
N HIS A 159 -2.15 -10.00 -12.30
CA HIS A 159 -2.98 -10.89 -13.14
C HIS A 159 -2.46 -12.34 -13.18
N ARG A 160 -1.14 -12.55 -13.20
CA ARG A 160 -0.54 -13.91 -13.20
C ARG A 160 -0.71 -14.64 -11.88
N TYR A 161 -0.77 -13.92 -10.76
CA TYR A 161 -0.81 -14.47 -9.40
C TYR A 161 -2.18 -14.32 -8.72
N GLN A 162 -3.27 -14.34 -9.48
CA GLN A 162 -4.64 -14.27 -8.93
C GLN A 162 -5.00 -15.41 -7.96
N ASN A 163 -4.26 -16.51 -7.98
CA ASN A 163 -4.45 -17.63 -7.06
C ASN A 163 -4.14 -17.28 -5.60
N ILE A 164 -3.45 -16.16 -5.34
CA ILE A 164 -3.19 -15.68 -3.98
C ILE A 164 -4.11 -14.51 -3.58
N TYR A 165 -5.06 -14.14 -4.42
CA TYR A 165 -6.08 -13.16 -4.02
C TYR A 165 -7.00 -13.72 -2.94
N ASN A 166 -7.66 -12.85 -2.19
CA ASN A 166 -8.79 -13.27 -1.38
C ASN A 166 -9.91 -13.83 -2.29
N SER A 167 -10.69 -14.77 -1.76
CA SER A 167 -11.67 -15.52 -2.56
C SER A 167 -12.83 -14.66 -3.06
N GLU A 168 -13.21 -13.62 -2.32
CA GLU A 168 -14.35 -12.75 -2.63
C GLU A 168 -14.02 -11.86 -3.84
N ASP A 169 -12.91 -11.15 -3.79
CA ASP A 169 -12.48 -10.27 -4.88
C ASP A 169 -12.08 -11.05 -6.13
N ALA A 170 -11.46 -12.22 -5.97
CA ALA A 170 -11.19 -13.13 -7.07
C ALA A 170 -12.48 -13.54 -7.80
N ALA A 171 -13.54 -13.87 -7.05
CA ALA A 171 -14.84 -14.21 -7.63
C ALA A 171 -15.49 -13.02 -8.35
N VAL A 172 -15.38 -11.80 -7.80
CA VAL A 172 -15.90 -10.58 -8.43
C VAL A 172 -15.20 -10.30 -9.77
N ILE A 173 -13.87 -10.42 -9.81
CA ILE A 173 -13.10 -10.22 -11.05
C ILE A 173 -13.44 -11.29 -12.09
N GLN A 174 -13.60 -12.55 -11.69
CA GLN A 174 -13.90 -13.67 -12.59
C GLN A 174 -15.30 -13.60 -13.20
N GLN A 175 -16.25 -12.89 -12.60
CA GLN A 175 -17.55 -12.61 -13.20
C GLN A 175 -17.41 -11.73 -14.47
N GLY A 176 -16.31 -11.00 -14.63
CA GLY A 176 -15.92 -10.35 -15.88
C GLY A 176 -15.42 -11.36 -16.92
N ARG A 177 -15.64 -11.09 -18.22
CA ARG A 177 -15.40 -12.03 -19.35
C ARG A 177 -13.97 -12.57 -19.49
N SER A 178 -12.94 -12.03 -18.84
CA SER A 178 -11.56 -12.50 -18.94
C SER A 178 -10.75 -12.48 -17.64
N GLY A 179 -11.37 -12.19 -16.50
CA GLY A 179 -10.72 -12.32 -15.21
C GLY A 179 -9.53 -11.39 -14.94
N SER A 180 -9.40 -10.27 -15.65
CA SER A 180 -8.32 -9.28 -15.41
C SER A 180 -8.87 -7.95 -14.89
N LEU A 181 -8.06 -7.19 -14.17
CA LEU A 181 -8.41 -5.81 -13.75
C LEU A 181 -8.74 -4.92 -14.95
N HIS A 182 -8.04 -5.10 -16.09
CA HIS A 182 -8.29 -4.35 -17.31
C HIS A 182 -9.68 -4.62 -17.90
N THR A 183 -10.14 -5.86 -17.87
CA THR A 183 -11.48 -6.22 -18.37
C THR A 183 -12.58 -5.94 -17.34
N PHE A 184 -12.22 -5.94 -16.06
CA PHE A 184 -13.11 -5.53 -14.97
C PHE A 184 -13.42 -4.03 -15.02
N LEU A 185 -12.47 -3.21 -15.51
CA LEU A 185 -12.62 -1.77 -15.74
C LEU A 185 -12.38 -1.42 -17.23
N PRO A 186 -13.37 -1.58 -18.13
CA PRO A 186 -13.18 -1.44 -19.58
C PRO A 186 -12.76 -0.05 -20.06
N VAL A 187 -12.93 0.98 -19.23
CA VAL A 187 -12.49 2.37 -19.51
C VAL A 187 -11.05 2.64 -19.03
N LEU A 188 -10.33 1.60 -18.61
CA LEU A 188 -8.92 1.68 -18.24
C LEU A 188 -8.02 1.69 -19.48
N HIS A 189 -7.15 2.67 -19.55
CA HIS A 189 -6.16 2.83 -20.61
C HIS A 189 -4.75 2.88 -20.01
N TYR A 190 -3.81 2.18 -20.64
CA TYR A 190 -2.41 2.19 -20.25
C TYR A 190 -1.64 3.22 -21.07
N SER A 191 -0.88 4.08 -20.39
CA SER A 191 0.03 5.05 -20.99
C SER A 191 1.46 4.59 -20.76
N THR A 192 2.07 4.04 -21.79
CA THR A 192 3.41 3.42 -21.70
C THR A 192 4.51 4.39 -22.13
N SER A 193 4.28 5.16 -23.18
CA SER A 193 5.27 6.09 -23.73
C SER A 193 5.23 7.48 -23.08
N THR A 194 6.26 8.26 -23.34
CA THR A 194 6.32 9.68 -22.89
C THR A 194 5.32 10.52 -23.67
N GLU A 195 5.15 10.25 -24.95
CA GLU A 195 4.24 10.95 -25.86
C GLU A 195 2.79 10.76 -25.40
N GLU A 196 2.40 9.53 -25.05
CA GLU A 196 1.08 9.22 -24.49
C GLU A 196 0.85 9.98 -23.18
N SER A 197 1.83 9.93 -22.27
CA SER A 197 1.77 10.66 -21.00
C SER A 197 1.62 12.17 -21.20
N MET A 198 2.35 12.75 -22.16
CA MET A 198 2.24 14.18 -22.48
C MET A 198 0.87 14.52 -23.09
N ALA A 199 0.26 13.61 -23.84
CA ALA A 199 -1.07 13.82 -24.42
C ALA A 199 -2.14 13.95 -23.32
N LEU A 200 -2.02 13.24 -22.20
CA LEU A 200 -2.94 13.33 -21.06
C LEU A 200 -3.01 14.75 -20.47
N ASN A 201 -1.92 15.52 -20.55
CA ASN A 201 -1.89 16.89 -20.03
C ASN A 201 -2.80 17.86 -20.82
N LYS A 202 -3.29 17.45 -22.01
CA LYS A 202 -4.23 18.21 -22.83
C LYS A 202 -5.69 17.93 -22.49
N ILE A 203 -5.96 16.90 -21.67
CA ILE A 203 -7.32 16.55 -21.26
C ILE A 203 -7.79 17.58 -20.24
N GLU A 204 -8.85 18.30 -20.56
CA GLU A 204 -9.35 19.36 -19.71
C GLU A 204 -10.34 18.86 -18.66
N ALA A 205 -11.07 17.78 -18.96
CA ALA A 205 -12.12 17.24 -18.11
C ALA A 205 -12.41 15.76 -18.36
N GLY A 206 -13.00 15.10 -17.36
CA GLY A 206 -13.59 13.75 -17.51
C GLY A 206 -12.57 12.60 -17.47
N ALA A 207 -11.36 12.85 -17.02
CA ALA A 207 -10.35 11.80 -16.87
C ALA A 207 -10.00 11.54 -15.40
N ILE A 208 -9.73 10.27 -15.08
CA ILE A 208 -9.06 9.85 -13.86
C ILE A 208 -7.64 9.43 -14.25
N ILE A 209 -6.62 10.04 -13.65
CA ILE A 209 -5.21 9.76 -13.94
C ILE A 209 -4.54 9.21 -12.71
N ILE A 210 -4.13 7.93 -12.78
CA ILE A 210 -3.38 7.24 -11.74
C ILE A 210 -1.91 7.23 -12.15
N ALA A 211 -1.03 7.82 -11.35
CA ALA A 211 0.39 7.92 -11.68
C ALA A 211 1.28 7.91 -10.44
N GLY A 212 2.50 7.37 -10.58
CA GLY A 212 3.55 7.42 -9.53
C GLY A 212 4.22 8.80 -9.46
N SER A 213 4.81 9.17 -8.33
CA SER A 213 4.96 8.43 -7.08
C SER A 213 3.82 8.72 -6.10
N GLY A 214 3.54 7.76 -5.20
CA GLY A 214 2.47 7.89 -4.20
C GLY A 214 2.66 9.03 -3.20
N MET A 215 3.91 9.43 -2.89
CA MET A 215 4.23 10.57 -2.01
C MET A 215 4.56 11.85 -2.79
N CYS A 216 4.32 11.89 -4.09
CA CYS A 216 4.54 13.04 -4.97
C CYS A 216 5.99 13.54 -5.05
N THR A 217 6.96 12.73 -4.62
CA THR A 217 8.40 13.08 -4.63
C THR A 217 9.00 13.08 -6.03
N GLY A 218 8.42 12.33 -6.96
CA GLY A 218 8.89 12.15 -8.32
C GLY A 218 7.80 11.61 -9.25
N GLY A 219 8.22 11.10 -10.41
CA GLY A 219 7.33 10.41 -11.34
C GLY A 219 6.40 11.31 -12.15
N ARG A 220 5.57 10.66 -12.98
CA ARG A 220 4.69 11.34 -13.93
C ARG A 220 3.59 12.16 -13.26
N ILE A 221 3.17 11.82 -12.05
CA ILE A 221 2.16 12.57 -11.30
C ILE A 221 2.52 14.05 -11.15
N ARG A 222 3.81 14.38 -11.01
CA ARG A 222 4.26 15.78 -10.89
C ARG A 222 4.01 16.57 -12.17
N HIS A 223 4.13 15.95 -13.34
CA HIS A 223 3.80 16.59 -14.61
C HIS A 223 2.29 16.83 -14.72
N HIS A 224 1.47 15.87 -14.31
CA HIS A 224 0.00 16.08 -14.25
C HIS A 224 -0.39 17.17 -13.28
N PHE A 225 0.29 17.27 -12.13
CA PHE A 225 0.09 18.35 -11.16
C PHE A 225 0.37 19.73 -11.76
N LYS A 226 1.43 19.86 -12.57
CA LYS A 226 1.75 21.13 -13.26
C LYS A 226 0.58 21.64 -14.11
N HIS A 227 -0.16 20.73 -14.72
CA HIS A 227 -1.27 21.06 -15.64
C HIS A 227 -2.65 21.11 -14.99
N ASN A 228 -2.81 20.60 -13.76
CA ASN A 228 -4.12 20.46 -13.13
C ASN A 228 -4.25 21.13 -11.75
N LEU A 229 -3.21 21.26 -10.92
CA LEU A 229 -3.34 21.80 -9.55
C LEU A 229 -3.93 23.20 -9.48
N TRP A 230 -3.72 24.04 -10.49
CA TRP A 230 -4.25 25.40 -10.55
C TRP A 230 -5.72 25.47 -10.97
N ARG A 231 -6.31 24.38 -11.45
CA ARG A 231 -7.70 24.29 -11.89
C ARG A 231 -8.61 24.05 -10.69
N ARG A 232 -9.67 24.85 -10.55
CA ARG A 232 -10.61 24.77 -9.40
C ARG A 232 -11.52 23.53 -9.45
N ASN A 233 -11.74 22.98 -10.63
CA ASN A 233 -12.55 21.78 -10.82
C ASN A 233 -11.70 20.49 -10.83
N ALA A 234 -10.39 20.57 -10.66
CA ALA A 234 -9.56 19.37 -10.53
C ALA A 234 -9.59 18.85 -9.09
N HIS A 235 -9.47 17.52 -8.96
CA HIS A 235 -9.43 16.83 -7.69
C HIS A 235 -8.13 16.03 -7.58
N VAL A 236 -7.48 16.08 -6.42
CA VAL A 236 -6.35 15.22 -6.07
C VAL A 236 -6.81 14.29 -4.96
N VAL A 237 -6.73 12.99 -5.17
CA VAL A 237 -7.16 11.98 -4.21
C VAL A 237 -5.94 11.25 -3.67
N ILE A 238 -5.56 11.54 -2.44
CA ILE A 238 -4.44 10.90 -1.74
C ILE A 238 -4.96 9.61 -1.11
N VAL A 239 -4.44 8.49 -1.57
CA VAL A 239 -4.91 7.13 -1.24
C VAL A 239 -3.91 6.32 -0.42
N GLY A 240 -2.88 6.95 0.12
CA GLY A 240 -1.83 6.27 0.89
C GLY A 240 -1.14 7.19 1.88
N TYR A 241 -0.32 6.58 2.74
CA TYR A 241 0.47 7.30 3.72
C TYR A 241 1.34 8.38 3.08
N GLN A 242 1.42 9.54 3.74
CA GLN A 242 2.28 10.65 3.34
C GLN A 242 3.26 10.96 4.47
N ALA A 243 4.51 10.57 4.29
CA ALA A 243 5.56 10.78 5.28
C ALA A 243 5.87 12.27 5.48
N ASN A 244 6.27 12.63 6.68
CA ASN A 244 6.69 13.99 7.01
C ASN A 244 7.80 14.47 6.05
N GLY A 245 7.71 15.74 5.63
CA GLY A 245 8.67 16.36 4.70
C GLY A 245 8.46 16.00 3.23
N THR A 246 7.47 15.15 2.87
CA THR A 246 7.17 14.85 1.46
C THR A 246 6.26 15.90 0.83
N PRO A 247 6.35 16.10 -0.51
CA PRO A 247 5.46 17.02 -1.21
C PRO A 247 3.98 16.62 -1.12
N GLY A 248 3.65 15.32 -1.08
CA GLY A 248 2.29 14.84 -0.87
C GLY A 248 1.77 15.22 0.50
N ARG A 249 2.59 15.14 1.55
CA ARG A 249 2.26 15.60 2.89
C ARG A 249 1.96 17.10 2.91
N ALA A 250 2.75 17.91 2.22
CA ALA A 250 2.50 19.34 2.12
C ALA A 250 1.14 19.66 1.48
N LEU A 251 0.69 18.89 0.47
CA LEU A 251 -0.66 19.05 -0.10
C LEU A 251 -1.76 18.72 0.93
N VAL A 252 -1.60 17.64 1.67
CA VAL A 252 -2.53 17.21 2.74
C VAL A 252 -2.62 18.29 3.84
N ASP A 253 -1.49 18.89 4.19
CA ASP A 253 -1.40 19.97 5.19
C ASP A 253 -1.91 21.35 4.66
N GLY A 254 -2.43 21.40 3.43
CA GLY A 254 -3.07 22.60 2.87
C GLY A 254 -2.11 23.57 2.20
N ALA A 255 -1.00 23.09 1.63
CA ALA A 255 -0.09 23.95 0.87
C ALA A 255 -0.82 24.69 -0.26
N ARG A 256 -0.66 26.01 -0.32
CA ARG A 256 -1.26 26.86 -1.36
C ARG A 256 -0.45 26.90 -2.66
N THR A 257 0.76 26.41 -2.63
CA THR A 257 1.64 26.30 -3.79
C THR A 257 2.42 24.99 -3.76
N PHE A 258 2.67 24.42 -4.94
CA PHE A 258 3.44 23.21 -5.14
C PHE A 258 4.64 23.49 -6.06
N ASN A 259 5.84 23.10 -5.68
CA ASN A 259 7.04 23.39 -6.45
C ASN A 259 7.38 22.22 -7.40
N ILE A 260 7.49 22.51 -8.69
CA ILE A 260 7.82 21.53 -9.75
C ILE A 260 8.94 22.11 -10.61
N GLY A 261 10.14 21.54 -10.51
CA GLY A 261 11.28 21.98 -11.35
C GLY A 261 11.64 23.46 -11.19
N GLY A 262 11.45 24.03 -9.99
CA GLY A 262 11.70 25.44 -9.72
C GLY A 262 10.49 26.37 -9.97
N GLU A 263 9.44 25.88 -10.63
CA GLU A 263 8.20 26.63 -10.83
C GLU A 263 7.23 26.43 -9.65
N LYS A 264 6.62 27.51 -9.16
CA LYS A 264 5.57 27.47 -8.13
C LYS A 264 4.20 27.40 -8.80
N ILE A 265 3.51 26.29 -8.64
CA ILE A 265 2.16 26.07 -9.16
C ILE A 265 1.15 26.37 -8.03
N ALA A 266 0.13 27.19 -8.29
CA ALA A 266 -0.94 27.41 -7.34
C ALA A 266 -1.74 26.12 -7.11
N VAL A 267 -2.14 25.86 -5.86
CA VAL A 267 -3.02 24.74 -5.50
C VAL A 267 -4.42 25.28 -5.32
N ASN A 268 -5.24 25.17 -6.37
CA ASN A 268 -6.65 25.52 -6.37
C ASN A 268 -7.54 24.27 -6.47
N ALA A 269 -6.96 23.13 -6.84
CA ALA A 269 -7.64 21.85 -6.89
C ALA A 269 -8.10 21.41 -5.49
N SER A 270 -9.19 20.67 -5.43
CA SER A 270 -9.65 20.03 -4.19
C SER A 270 -8.71 18.90 -3.81
N ILE A 271 -8.21 18.90 -2.57
CA ILE A 271 -7.33 17.84 -2.05
C ILE A 271 -8.14 16.97 -1.10
N HIS A 272 -8.23 15.69 -1.42
CA HIS A 272 -8.95 14.68 -0.63
C HIS A 272 -7.95 13.66 -0.08
N THR A 273 -8.19 13.17 1.14
CA THR A 273 -7.33 12.18 1.79
C THR A 273 -8.18 11.01 2.26
N LEU A 274 -7.99 9.86 1.65
CA LEU A 274 -8.73 8.63 1.93
C LEU A 274 -7.85 7.66 2.74
N GLY A 275 -7.81 7.88 4.06
CA GLY A 275 -6.92 7.15 4.97
C GLY A 275 -7.22 5.65 5.11
N GLY A 276 -8.45 5.20 4.82
CA GLY A 276 -8.83 3.78 4.87
C GLY A 276 -8.16 2.92 3.79
N PHE A 277 -7.70 3.54 2.71
CA PHE A 277 -6.92 2.83 1.68
C PHE A 277 -5.45 2.59 2.04
N SER A 278 -5.02 2.73 3.30
CA SER A 278 -3.65 2.36 3.64
C SER A 278 -3.41 0.86 3.46
N ALA A 279 -2.24 0.49 2.92
CA ALA A 279 -1.84 -0.90 2.79
C ALA A 279 -1.37 -1.50 4.12
N HIS A 280 -0.83 -0.68 5.03
CA HIS A 280 -0.35 -1.14 6.34
C HIS A 280 -1.50 -1.41 7.31
N ALA A 281 -1.28 -2.33 8.21
CA ALA A 281 -2.16 -2.58 9.34
C ALA A 281 -2.30 -1.33 10.23
N SER A 282 -3.49 -1.10 10.78
CA SER A 282 -3.75 -0.06 11.77
C SER A 282 -3.26 -0.47 13.16
N GLN A 283 -3.26 0.45 14.13
CA GLN A 283 -2.85 0.17 15.51
C GLN A 283 -3.56 -1.06 16.10
N SER A 284 -4.90 -1.12 16.01
CA SER A 284 -5.65 -2.26 16.52
C SER A 284 -5.30 -3.57 15.79
N GLN A 285 -5.12 -3.53 14.47
CA GLN A 285 -4.76 -4.70 13.69
C GLN A 285 -3.35 -5.22 14.02
N LEU A 286 -2.38 -4.31 14.27
CA LEU A 286 -1.04 -4.69 14.76
C LEU A 286 -1.11 -5.41 16.12
N ILE A 287 -1.90 -4.86 17.04
CA ILE A 287 -2.10 -5.43 18.37
C ILE A 287 -2.84 -6.77 18.27
N ASP A 288 -3.91 -6.84 17.47
CA ASP A 288 -4.70 -8.06 17.29
C ASP A 288 -3.86 -9.18 16.65
N TRP A 289 -3.03 -8.85 15.66
CA TRP A 289 -2.13 -9.81 15.05
C TRP A 289 -1.08 -10.33 16.04
N ALA A 290 -0.45 -9.44 16.82
CA ALA A 290 0.50 -9.84 17.86
C ALA A 290 -0.16 -10.64 19.00
N SER A 291 -1.43 -10.42 19.27
CA SER A 291 -2.18 -11.15 20.31
C SER A 291 -2.41 -12.63 19.99
N ASN A 292 -2.07 -13.09 18.78
CA ASN A 292 -2.07 -14.51 18.43
C ASN A 292 -0.88 -15.29 19.01
N PHE A 293 0.19 -14.61 19.47
CA PHE A 293 1.31 -15.28 20.10
C PHE A 293 0.91 -15.80 21.48
N LYS A 294 1.18 -17.08 21.70
CA LYS A 294 0.87 -17.77 22.98
C LYS A 294 1.81 -17.34 24.10
N ASP A 295 1.37 -17.55 25.35
CA ASP A 295 2.24 -17.42 26.48
C ASP A 295 3.31 -18.57 26.55
N PRO A 296 4.57 -18.25 26.93
CA PRO A 296 5.07 -16.90 27.20
C PRO A 296 5.16 -16.07 25.91
N HIS A 297 4.77 -14.78 25.99
CA HIS A 297 4.90 -13.87 24.86
C HIS A 297 6.36 -13.74 24.43
N PRO A 298 6.63 -13.55 23.12
CA PRO A 298 7.96 -13.28 22.62
C PRO A 298 8.52 -11.96 23.17
N GLU A 299 9.83 -11.82 23.21
CA GLU A 299 10.47 -10.54 23.41
C GLU A 299 10.16 -9.62 22.22
N LEU A 300 9.39 -8.53 22.47
CA LEU A 300 8.83 -7.68 21.43
C LEU A 300 9.71 -6.46 21.16
N TYR A 301 10.08 -6.26 19.88
CA TYR A 301 10.79 -5.08 19.40
C TYR A 301 9.93 -4.36 18.35
N LEU A 302 9.69 -3.05 18.58
CA LEU A 302 8.95 -2.19 17.65
C LEU A 302 9.93 -1.50 16.71
N ILE A 303 9.74 -1.76 15.42
CA ILE A 303 10.59 -1.27 14.34
C ILE A 303 9.75 -0.60 13.27
N HIS A 304 10.36 -0.04 12.23
CA HIS A 304 9.68 0.48 11.02
C HIS A 304 8.46 1.36 11.33
N GLY A 305 8.70 2.59 11.79
CA GLY A 305 7.67 3.59 12.09
C GLY A 305 8.29 4.90 12.55
N GLU A 306 7.49 5.97 12.53
CA GLU A 306 7.88 7.25 13.12
C GLU A 306 7.96 7.10 14.65
N GLU A 307 8.78 7.93 15.30
CA GLU A 307 9.06 7.82 16.73
C GLU A 307 7.78 7.89 17.59
N GLU A 308 6.88 8.81 17.26
CA GLU A 308 5.60 8.98 17.96
C GLU A 308 4.71 7.74 17.83
N ALA A 309 4.68 7.10 16.64
CA ALA A 309 3.92 5.88 16.40
C ALA A 309 4.47 4.71 17.22
N LYS A 310 5.80 4.54 17.26
CA LYS A 310 6.44 3.50 18.08
C LYS A 310 6.17 3.70 19.58
N LEU A 311 6.33 4.91 20.08
CA LEU A 311 6.09 5.22 21.50
C LEU A 311 4.63 4.98 21.91
N THR A 312 3.69 5.36 21.04
CA THR A 312 2.27 5.13 21.29
C THR A 312 1.93 3.63 21.27
N LEU A 313 2.47 2.89 20.32
CA LEU A 313 2.26 1.45 20.21
C LEU A 313 2.90 0.71 21.40
N GLN A 314 4.11 1.10 21.82
CA GLN A 314 4.79 0.58 23.00
C GLN A 314 3.91 0.69 24.25
N LYS A 315 3.38 1.88 24.51
CA LYS A 315 2.47 2.10 25.64
C LYS A 315 1.26 1.18 25.60
N ASN A 316 0.66 0.99 24.41
CA ASN A 316 -0.48 0.09 24.24
C ASN A 316 -0.14 -1.37 24.53
N PHE A 317 1.06 -1.84 24.17
CA PHE A 317 1.55 -3.18 24.48
C PHE A 317 1.87 -3.33 25.97
N ASP A 318 2.53 -2.34 26.58
CA ASP A 318 2.85 -2.36 28.03
C ASP A 318 1.59 -2.41 28.89
N GLU A 319 0.52 -1.68 28.53
CA GLU A 319 -0.79 -1.74 29.20
C GLU A 319 -1.46 -3.13 29.10
N ARG A 320 -1.03 -3.97 28.14
CA ARG A 320 -1.50 -5.35 27.93
C ARG A 320 -0.55 -6.40 28.52
N GLY A 321 0.48 -5.96 29.27
CA GLY A 321 1.45 -6.84 29.90
C GLY A 321 2.58 -7.31 29.00
N TRP A 322 2.72 -6.76 27.78
CA TRP A 322 3.89 -6.95 26.96
C TRP A 322 4.97 -5.94 27.36
N HIS A 323 6.23 -6.31 27.27
CA HIS A 323 7.35 -5.39 27.52
C HIS A 323 8.01 -5.04 26.18
N ALA A 324 7.35 -4.16 25.43
CA ALA A 324 7.82 -3.78 24.11
C ALA A 324 9.06 -2.86 24.22
N LYS A 325 10.05 -3.11 23.36
CA LYS A 325 11.30 -2.35 23.26
C LYS A 325 11.36 -1.60 21.92
N ILE A 326 12.00 -0.45 21.90
CA ILE A 326 12.26 0.33 20.67
C ILE A 326 13.78 0.36 20.50
N PRO A 327 14.35 -0.48 19.62
CA PRO A 327 15.79 -0.54 19.44
C PRO A 327 16.32 0.70 18.74
N GLY A 328 17.51 1.16 19.14
CA GLY A 328 18.25 2.21 18.46
C GLY A 328 18.88 1.71 17.15
N SER A 329 19.20 2.63 16.25
CA SER A 329 19.90 2.28 15.00
C SER A 329 21.26 1.65 15.30
N GLY A 330 21.51 0.42 14.80
CA GLY A 330 22.75 -0.32 15.04
C GLY A 330 22.81 -1.05 16.38
N GLU A 331 21.76 -1.05 17.16
CA GLU A 331 21.67 -1.83 18.39
C GLU A 331 21.68 -3.33 18.08
N SER A 332 22.44 -4.09 18.89
CA SER A 332 22.54 -5.55 18.77
C SER A 332 21.71 -6.22 19.86
N ILE A 333 20.97 -7.22 19.48
CA ILE A 333 20.17 -8.05 20.38
C ILE A 333 20.85 -9.40 20.50
N GLN A 334 21.06 -9.87 21.74
CA GLN A 334 21.54 -11.22 22.03
C GLN A 334 20.38 -12.05 22.58
N PHE A 335 20.22 -13.30 22.10
CA PHE A 335 19.14 -14.19 22.49
C PHE A 335 19.57 -15.67 22.51
#